data_e4dd9054e27036ccd1ec0a26029be19a
#
_entry.id   e4dd9054e27036ccd1ec0a26029be19a
#
_cell.length_a   1.000
_cell.length_b   1.000
_cell.length_c   1.000
_cell.angle_alpha   90.00
_cell.angle_beta   90.00
_cell.angle_gamma   90.00
#
_symmetry.space_group_name_H-M   'P 1'
#
loop_
_entity.id
_entity.type
_entity.pdbx_description
1 polymer ?
#
loop_
_entity_poly.entity_id
_entity_poly.type
_entity_poly.pdbx_seq_one_letter_code
_entity_poly.pdbx_strand_id
1 'polypeptide(L)'
;RGVLVAVLDSGVDIQHPEFLHPDGSTRIAALWDQTIEGNPPEGYARGTEYTKAQIDEALRDGEQILSRDSSGHGTGVLAVAAGNGGVARDSEILVVKLGTPSQNGFPKTTELMTGLDYVIRKAQEFGMPVAVNISFGNTYGSHRGTSLLETYVDEMSSRWKTVICVGSGCS
;
A
#
# COMPACT_ATOMS: atom_id res chain seq x y z
N ARG A 1 17.95 -5.34 -11.08
CA ARG A 1 16.57 -4.86 -11.24
C ARG A 1 15.81 -5.13 -9.97
N GLY A 2 15.14 -4.10 -9.46
CA GLY A 2 14.53 -4.13 -8.15
C GLY A 2 13.24 -4.94 -8.08
N VAL A 3 12.79 -5.08 -6.85
CA VAL A 3 11.51 -5.70 -6.50
C VAL A 3 10.67 -4.60 -5.86
N LEU A 4 9.36 -4.64 -6.08
CA LEU A 4 8.41 -3.81 -5.38
C LEU A 4 7.89 -4.54 -4.15
N VAL A 5 7.81 -3.82 -3.04
CA VAL A 5 7.03 -4.25 -1.88
C VAL A 5 5.85 -3.32 -1.75
N ALA A 6 4.66 -3.88 -1.74
CA ALA A 6 3.42 -3.13 -1.62
C ALA A 6 2.71 -3.48 -0.31
N VAL A 7 2.18 -2.48 0.36
CA VAL A 7 1.41 -2.66 1.58
C VAL A 7 0.04 -1.99 1.41
N LEU A 8 -1.01 -2.77 1.65
CA LEU A 8 -2.39 -2.29 1.72
C LEU A 8 -2.79 -2.30 3.19
N ASP A 9 -2.85 -1.11 3.79
CA ASP A 9 -2.99 -0.97 5.24
C ASP A 9 -3.55 0.42 5.60
N SER A 10 -3.26 0.87 6.81
CA SER A 10 -3.72 2.16 7.37
C SER A 10 -3.02 3.40 6.80
N GLY A 11 -2.02 3.22 5.96
CA GLY A 11 -1.23 4.32 5.38
C GLY A 11 0.24 4.24 5.75
N VAL A 12 0.93 5.34 5.59
CA VAL A 12 2.36 5.46 5.89
C VAL A 12 2.69 6.87 6.35
N ASP A 13 3.64 6.98 7.27
CA ASP A 13 4.31 8.23 7.58
C ASP A 13 5.48 8.40 6.59
N ILE A 14 5.31 9.30 5.62
CA ILE A 14 6.32 9.51 4.57
C ILE A 14 7.63 10.09 5.10
N GLN A 15 7.60 10.74 6.27
CA GLN A 15 8.80 11.34 6.87
C GLN A 15 9.64 10.33 7.65
N HIS A 16 9.14 9.10 7.82
CA HIS A 16 9.84 8.09 8.60
C HIS A 16 11.17 7.73 7.92
N PRO A 17 12.32 7.80 8.64
CA PRO A 17 13.65 7.58 8.05
C PRO A 17 13.81 6.22 7.35
N GLU A 18 13.08 5.20 7.80
CA GLU A 18 13.13 3.85 7.22
C GLU A 18 12.72 3.80 5.75
N PHE A 19 12.03 4.84 5.25
CA PHE A 19 11.53 4.88 3.87
C PHE A 19 12.28 5.91 3.02
N LEU A 20 13.41 6.39 3.51
CA LEU A 20 14.22 7.38 2.81
C LEU A 20 15.54 6.77 2.33
N HIS A 21 15.99 7.22 1.15
CA HIS A 21 17.34 6.99 0.70
C HIS A 21 18.33 7.82 1.54
N PRO A 22 19.64 7.51 1.49
CA PRO A 22 20.64 8.32 2.22
C PRO A 22 20.65 9.80 1.86
N ASP A 23 20.22 10.16 0.64
CA ASP A 23 20.12 11.55 0.18
C ASP A 23 18.84 12.26 0.66
N GLY A 24 17.99 11.59 1.41
CA GLY A 24 16.73 12.13 1.91
C GLY A 24 15.54 11.99 0.97
N SER A 25 15.74 11.47 -0.24
CA SER A 25 14.62 11.19 -1.15
C SER A 25 13.85 9.96 -0.72
N THR A 26 12.56 9.90 -1.13
CA THR A 26 11.69 8.79 -0.73
C THR A 26 11.97 7.51 -1.51
N ARG A 27 11.85 6.38 -0.84
CA ARG A 27 11.81 5.06 -1.45
C ARG A 27 10.41 4.66 -1.92
N ILE A 28 9.40 5.48 -1.59
CA ILE A 28 8.01 5.25 -1.97
C ILE A 28 7.82 5.68 -3.42
N ALA A 29 7.56 4.72 -4.31
CA ALA A 29 7.35 4.97 -5.73
C ALA A 29 5.99 5.60 -6.01
N ALA A 30 4.97 5.19 -5.26
CA ALA A 30 3.63 5.77 -5.32
C ALA A 30 2.84 5.44 -4.05
N LEU A 31 1.95 6.33 -3.68
CA LEU A 31 1.03 6.18 -2.55
C LEU A 31 -0.37 6.52 -3.04
N TRP A 32 -1.29 5.57 -2.91
CA TRP A 32 -2.71 5.82 -3.17
C TRP A 32 -3.49 5.83 -1.87
N ASP A 33 -4.01 7.00 -1.51
CA ASP A 33 -4.87 7.15 -0.34
C ASP A 33 -6.33 7.10 -0.78
N GLN A 34 -7.01 6.02 -0.46
CA GLN A 34 -8.42 5.83 -0.80
C GLN A 34 -9.36 6.65 0.07
N THR A 35 -8.87 7.29 1.13
CA THR A 35 -9.70 8.03 2.10
C THR A 35 -9.86 9.51 1.77
N ILE A 36 -9.04 10.05 0.88
CA ILE A 36 -9.02 11.48 0.55
C ILE A 36 -9.48 11.67 -0.88
N GLU A 37 -10.57 12.40 -1.09
CA GLU A 37 -11.00 12.77 -2.42
C GLU A 37 -10.06 13.83 -3.01
N GLY A 38 -9.68 13.67 -4.26
CA GLY A 38 -8.76 14.57 -4.93
C GLY A 38 -8.40 14.06 -6.31
N ASN A 39 -7.12 13.76 -6.53
CA ASN A 39 -6.56 13.32 -7.80
C ASN A 39 -6.39 11.80 -7.79
N PRO A 40 -7.40 11.01 -8.19
CA PRO A 40 -7.26 9.56 -8.22
C PRO A 40 -6.23 9.11 -9.26
N PRO A 41 -5.67 7.92 -9.09
CA PRO A 41 -4.82 7.35 -10.14
C PRO A 41 -5.63 7.10 -11.42
N GLU A 42 -4.95 7.09 -12.54
CA GLU A 42 -5.58 6.85 -13.84
C GLU A 42 -6.35 5.52 -13.84
N GLY A 43 -7.59 5.58 -14.28
CA GLY A 43 -8.48 4.41 -14.33
C GLY A 43 -9.27 4.15 -13.04
N TYR A 44 -9.12 5.00 -12.03
CA TYR A 44 -9.84 4.89 -10.75
C TYR A 44 -10.65 6.16 -10.49
N ALA A 45 -11.78 5.99 -9.79
CA ALA A 45 -12.71 7.10 -9.57
C ALA A 45 -12.54 7.77 -8.21
N ARG A 46 -11.77 7.18 -7.29
CA ARG A 46 -11.73 7.64 -5.91
C ARG A 46 -10.30 7.78 -5.39
N GLY A 47 -10.18 8.57 -4.34
CA GLY A 47 -8.94 8.74 -3.61
C GLY A 47 -8.00 9.75 -4.23
N THR A 48 -6.78 9.75 -3.74
CA THR A 48 -5.71 10.63 -4.21
C THR A 48 -4.42 9.85 -4.33
N GLU A 49 -3.80 9.93 -5.50
CA GLU A 49 -2.47 9.36 -5.71
C GLU A 49 -1.40 10.42 -5.48
N TYR A 50 -0.37 10.06 -4.74
CA TYR A 50 0.86 10.83 -4.58
C TYR A 50 1.99 10.11 -5.30
N THR A 51 2.63 10.80 -6.25
CA THR A 51 3.79 10.28 -6.96
C THR A 51 5.05 10.46 -6.13
N LYS A 52 6.11 9.73 -6.50
CA LYS A 52 7.43 9.91 -5.89
C LYS A 52 7.87 11.38 -5.93
N ALA A 53 7.68 12.06 -7.05
CA ALA A 53 8.05 13.47 -7.20
C ALA A 53 7.30 14.38 -6.23
N GLN A 54 6.01 14.14 -6.03
CA GLN A 54 5.20 14.92 -5.08
C GLN A 54 5.63 14.66 -3.62
N ILE A 55 5.94 13.43 -3.28
CA ILE A 55 6.44 13.08 -1.95
C ILE A 55 7.81 13.73 -1.71
N ASP A 56 8.71 13.65 -2.66
CA ASP A 56 10.04 14.27 -2.57
C ASP A 56 9.94 15.78 -2.42
N GLU A 57 9.02 16.43 -3.13
CA GLU A 57 8.78 17.87 -3.00
C GLU A 57 8.32 18.23 -1.59
N ALA A 58 7.36 17.49 -1.05
CA ALA A 58 6.88 17.71 0.32
C ALA A 58 8.01 17.53 1.35
N LEU A 59 8.84 16.50 1.16
CA LEU A 59 9.99 16.25 2.05
C LEU A 59 11.02 17.37 2.00
N ARG A 60 11.33 17.90 0.81
CA ARG A 60 12.28 19.01 0.66
C ARG A 60 11.78 20.28 1.33
N ASP A 61 10.47 20.53 1.24
CA ASP A 61 9.86 21.74 1.81
C ASP A 61 9.56 21.58 3.31
N GLY A 62 9.84 20.41 3.88
CA GLY A 62 9.51 20.12 5.28
C GLY A 62 8.01 20.02 5.53
N GLU A 63 7.23 19.87 4.49
CA GLU A 63 5.77 19.81 4.57
C GLU A 63 5.28 18.37 4.67
N GLN A 64 4.10 18.21 5.26
CA GLN A 64 3.40 16.94 5.26
C GLN A 64 2.36 16.92 4.16
N ILE A 65 2.18 15.78 3.52
CA ILE A 65 1.04 15.55 2.65
C ILE A 65 -0.21 15.31 3.50
N LEU A 66 -1.39 15.40 2.91
CA LEU A 66 -2.66 15.17 3.64
C LEU A 66 -2.81 13.71 4.07
N SER A 67 -2.26 12.78 3.30
CA SER A 67 -2.31 11.37 3.64
C SER A 67 -1.43 11.07 4.85
N ARG A 68 -1.99 10.40 5.84
CA ARG A 68 -1.30 10.09 7.09
C ARG A 68 -1.62 8.68 7.57
N ASP A 69 -0.79 8.19 8.44
CA ASP A 69 -1.02 6.93 9.15
C ASP A 69 -1.25 7.22 10.64
N SER A 70 -2.48 7.52 10.99
CA SER A 70 -2.82 7.88 12.37
C SER A 70 -2.71 6.73 13.37
N SER A 71 -2.90 5.49 12.92
CA SER A 71 -2.75 4.32 13.79
C SER A 71 -1.30 3.87 13.94
N GLY A 72 -0.46 4.17 12.96
CA GLY A 72 0.93 3.70 12.90
C GLY A 72 1.08 2.24 12.47
N HIS A 73 0.00 1.51 12.28
CA HIS A 73 0.05 0.09 11.94
C HIS A 73 0.71 -0.15 10.59
N GLY A 74 0.25 0.53 9.54
CA GLY A 74 0.81 0.41 8.19
C GLY A 74 2.27 0.81 8.12
N THR A 75 2.65 1.89 8.82
CA THR A 75 4.03 2.34 8.92
C THR A 75 4.91 1.25 9.55
N GLY A 76 4.44 0.63 10.64
CA GLY A 76 5.17 -0.44 11.31
C GLY A 76 5.32 -1.68 10.44
N VAL A 77 4.26 -2.12 9.79
CA VAL A 77 4.29 -3.27 8.88
C VAL A 77 5.26 -3.01 7.72
N LEU A 78 5.19 -1.83 7.12
CA LEU A 78 6.05 -1.46 6.01
C LEU A 78 7.52 -1.38 6.43
N ALA A 79 7.80 -0.85 7.63
CA ALA A 79 9.17 -0.76 8.14
C ALA A 79 9.79 -2.14 8.30
N VAL A 80 9.04 -3.11 8.81
CA VAL A 80 9.51 -4.49 8.94
C VAL A 80 9.73 -5.15 7.57
N ALA A 81 8.81 -4.95 6.64
CA ALA A 81 8.87 -5.60 5.33
C ALA A 81 9.93 -4.98 4.42
N ALA A 82 10.01 -3.67 4.36
CA ALA A 82 10.77 -2.96 3.33
C ALA A 82 11.57 -1.76 3.84
N GLY A 83 11.54 -1.45 5.13
CA GLY A 83 12.32 -0.36 5.71
C GLY A 83 13.83 -0.60 5.54
N ASN A 84 14.62 0.43 5.77
CA ASN A 84 16.09 0.36 5.63
C ASN A 84 16.72 -0.69 6.53
N GLY A 85 16.09 -0.99 7.67
CA GLY A 85 16.47 -2.09 8.55
C GLY A 85 15.61 -3.35 8.37
N GLY A 86 14.74 -3.40 7.38
CA GLY A 86 13.80 -4.48 7.15
C GLY A 86 14.33 -5.58 6.24
N VAL A 87 13.42 -6.53 5.92
CA VAL A 87 13.76 -7.73 5.14
C VAL A 87 14.13 -7.35 3.69
N ALA A 88 13.36 -6.49 3.04
CA ALA A 88 13.55 -6.08 1.66
C ALA A 88 14.03 -4.61 1.58
N ARG A 89 15.11 -4.31 2.25
CA ARG A 89 15.65 -2.94 2.40
C ARG A 89 16.03 -2.23 1.09
N ASP A 90 16.25 -2.97 0.03
CA ASP A 90 16.62 -2.40 -1.28
C ASP A 90 15.45 -2.35 -2.25
N SER A 91 14.23 -2.66 -1.78
CA SER A 91 13.04 -2.63 -2.63
C SER A 91 12.54 -1.22 -2.90
N GLU A 92 11.83 -1.05 -4.01
CA GLU A 92 10.92 0.07 -4.20
C GLU A 92 9.63 -0.21 -3.41
N ILE A 93 8.93 0.84 -3.02
CA ILE A 93 7.78 0.73 -2.13
C ILE A 93 6.53 1.29 -2.80
N LEU A 94 5.43 0.53 -2.70
CA LEU A 94 4.09 1.01 -3.03
C LEU A 94 3.22 0.96 -1.78
N VAL A 95 2.42 2.00 -1.57
CA VAL A 95 1.51 2.05 -0.43
C VAL A 95 0.10 2.32 -0.92
N VAL A 96 -0.86 1.55 -0.42
CA VAL A 96 -2.28 1.85 -0.55
C VAL A 96 -2.84 2.02 0.86
N LYS A 97 -3.27 3.23 1.18
CA LYS A 97 -4.08 3.47 2.37
C LYS A 97 -5.52 3.10 2.04
N LEU A 98 -6.00 2.04 2.69
CA LEU A 98 -7.32 1.49 2.43
C LEU A 98 -8.43 2.46 2.83
N GLY A 99 -9.51 2.41 2.06
CA GLY A 99 -10.65 3.29 2.21
C GLY A 99 -11.30 3.23 3.57
N THR A 100 -12.27 4.10 3.77
CA THR A 100 -12.94 4.30 5.04
C THR A 100 -13.41 2.96 5.62
N PRO A 101 -13.06 2.64 6.86
CA PRO A 101 -13.53 1.42 7.49
C PRO A 101 -15.05 1.35 7.47
N SER A 102 -15.59 0.15 7.31
CA SER A 102 -17.01 -0.10 7.54
C SER A 102 -17.33 0.20 9.01
N GLN A 103 -18.63 0.14 9.38
CA GLN A 103 -19.06 0.34 10.76
C GLN A 103 -18.33 -0.54 11.78
N ASN A 104 -17.70 -1.63 11.31
CA ASN A 104 -16.93 -2.56 12.13
C ASN A 104 -15.42 -2.23 12.15
N GLY A 105 -14.99 -1.11 11.58
CA GLY A 105 -13.59 -0.71 11.56
C GLY A 105 -12.75 -1.35 10.47
N PHE A 106 -13.35 -2.13 9.55
CA PHE A 106 -12.61 -2.82 8.48
C PHE A 106 -12.92 -2.25 7.10
N PRO A 107 -11.94 -2.19 6.20
CA PRO A 107 -12.19 -1.77 4.83
C PRO A 107 -13.12 -2.76 4.14
N LYS A 108 -13.88 -2.27 3.19
CA LYS A 108 -14.74 -3.12 2.36
C LYS A 108 -13.89 -3.97 1.42
N THR A 109 -14.43 -5.13 1.04
CA THR A 109 -13.77 -6.02 0.07
C THR A 109 -13.44 -5.29 -1.23
N THR A 110 -14.32 -4.38 -1.68
CA THR A 110 -14.10 -3.60 -2.90
C THR A 110 -12.86 -2.71 -2.81
N GLU A 111 -12.60 -2.07 -1.67
CA GLU A 111 -11.39 -1.25 -1.49
C GLU A 111 -10.13 -2.10 -1.53
N LEU A 112 -10.17 -3.29 -0.94
CA LEU A 112 -9.06 -4.23 -0.99
C LEU A 112 -8.78 -4.72 -2.41
N MET A 113 -9.82 -5.12 -3.14
CA MET A 113 -9.69 -5.60 -4.52
C MET A 113 -9.17 -4.50 -5.44
N THR A 114 -9.68 -3.28 -5.29
CA THR A 114 -9.26 -2.13 -6.07
C THR A 114 -7.81 -1.75 -5.76
N GLY A 115 -7.44 -1.80 -4.47
CA GLY A 115 -6.06 -1.56 -4.05
C GLY A 115 -5.09 -2.58 -4.63
N LEU A 116 -5.47 -3.85 -4.64
CA LEU A 116 -4.65 -4.91 -5.24
C LEU A 116 -4.51 -4.74 -6.76
N ASP A 117 -5.60 -4.41 -7.46
CA ASP A 117 -5.57 -4.11 -8.88
C ASP A 117 -4.60 -2.97 -9.20
N TYR A 118 -4.66 -1.89 -8.42
CA TYR A 118 -3.75 -0.77 -8.54
C TYR A 118 -2.28 -1.18 -8.39
N VAL A 119 -1.97 -1.98 -7.38
CA VAL A 119 -0.61 -2.44 -7.11
C VAL A 119 -0.08 -3.28 -8.28
N ILE A 120 -0.89 -4.20 -8.81
CA ILE A 120 -0.49 -5.03 -9.95
C ILE A 120 -0.26 -4.18 -11.20
N ARG A 121 -1.14 -3.21 -11.47
CA ARG A 121 -0.94 -2.29 -12.60
C ARG A 121 0.35 -1.48 -12.49
N LYS A 122 0.64 -0.97 -11.29
CA LYS A 122 1.89 -0.24 -11.03
C LYS A 122 3.11 -1.13 -11.19
N ALA A 123 3.04 -2.36 -10.70
CA ALA A 123 4.13 -3.32 -10.85
C ALA A 123 4.41 -3.62 -12.34
N GLN A 124 3.37 -3.79 -13.14
CA GLN A 124 3.49 -3.97 -14.58
C GLN A 124 4.07 -2.73 -15.26
N GLU A 125 3.63 -1.54 -14.86
CA GLU A 125 4.13 -0.27 -15.37
C GLU A 125 5.63 -0.11 -15.09
N PHE A 126 6.08 -0.45 -13.89
CA PHE A 126 7.48 -0.41 -13.50
C PHE A 126 8.28 -1.60 -14.03
N GLY A 127 7.63 -2.64 -14.53
CA GLY A 127 8.29 -3.86 -15.00
C GLY A 127 8.96 -4.64 -13.89
N MET A 128 8.44 -4.59 -12.67
CA MET A 128 9.02 -5.23 -11.49
C MET A 128 8.09 -6.29 -10.89
N PRO A 129 8.65 -7.40 -10.40
CA PRO A 129 7.87 -8.30 -9.57
C PRO A 129 7.46 -7.60 -8.27
N VAL A 130 6.35 -8.00 -7.68
CA VAL A 130 5.81 -7.37 -6.49
C VAL A 130 5.46 -8.38 -5.41
N ALA A 131 5.86 -8.08 -4.18
CA ALA A 131 5.40 -8.75 -2.98
C ALA A 131 4.38 -7.85 -2.29
N VAL A 132 3.16 -8.35 -2.10
CA VAL A 132 2.06 -7.57 -1.54
C VAL A 132 1.72 -8.09 -0.15
N ASN A 133 1.60 -7.19 0.81
CA ASN A 133 1.08 -7.48 2.13
C ASN A 133 -0.25 -6.78 2.31
N ILE A 134 -1.29 -7.57 2.55
CA ILE A 134 -2.64 -7.08 2.82
C ILE A 134 -2.94 -7.32 4.29
N SER A 135 -3.21 -6.26 5.02
CA SER A 135 -3.58 -6.36 6.42
C SER A 135 -5.09 -6.30 6.58
N PHE A 136 -5.63 -7.37 7.14
CA PHE A 136 -7.03 -7.39 7.58
C PHE A 136 -7.08 -7.25 9.09
N GLY A 137 -8.13 -6.61 9.58
CA GLY A 137 -8.53 -6.79 10.97
C GLY A 137 -9.03 -8.22 11.23
N ASN A 138 -9.04 -8.61 12.50
CA ASN A 138 -9.26 -9.98 12.98
C ASN A 138 -10.60 -10.62 12.59
N THR A 139 -11.53 -9.88 12.05
CA THR A 139 -12.83 -10.44 11.68
C THR A 139 -13.26 -9.86 10.34
N TYR A 140 -12.81 -10.48 9.29
CA TYR A 140 -13.49 -10.34 8.03
C TYR A 140 -14.82 -11.08 8.19
N GLY A 141 -15.87 -10.31 8.39
CA GLY A 141 -17.14 -10.74 8.99
C GLY A 141 -18.01 -11.68 8.18
N SER A 142 -17.55 -12.26 7.08
CA SER A 142 -18.27 -13.34 6.43
C SER A 142 -17.34 -14.22 5.64
N HIS A 143 -17.59 -15.52 5.70
CA HIS A 143 -16.95 -16.51 4.84
C HIS A 143 -17.00 -16.15 3.36
N ARG A 144 -18.04 -15.46 2.92
CA ARG A 144 -18.21 -15.04 1.53
C ARG A 144 -17.20 -13.98 1.09
N GLY A 145 -16.93 -13.00 1.94
CA GLY A 145 -15.95 -11.97 1.65
C GLY A 145 -14.55 -12.54 1.56
N THR A 146 -14.19 -13.45 2.45
CA THR A 146 -12.90 -14.13 2.45
C THR A 146 -12.72 -14.99 1.20
N SER A 147 -13.73 -15.79 0.83
CA SER A 147 -13.68 -16.64 -0.36
C SER A 147 -13.56 -15.84 -1.65
N LEU A 148 -14.29 -14.72 -1.75
CA LEU A 148 -14.23 -13.85 -2.92
C LEU A 148 -12.85 -13.22 -3.05
N LEU A 149 -12.28 -12.76 -1.94
CA LEU A 149 -10.94 -12.20 -1.93
C LEU A 149 -9.89 -13.24 -2.29
N GLU A 150 -9.97 -14.45 -1.74
CA GLU A 150 -9.06 -15.55 -2.08
C GLU A 150 -9.08 -15.85 -3.57
N THR A 151 -10.27 -15.94 -4.18
CA THR A 151 -10.43 -16.13 -5.62
C THR A 151 -9.79 -14.98 -6.40
N TYR A 152 -9.99 -13.77 -5.97
CA TYR A 152 -9.42 -12.59 -6.61
C TYR A 152 -7.89 -12.56 -6.49
N VAL A 153 -7.36 -12.89 -5.33
CA VAL A 153 -5.91 -12.99 -5.08
C VAL A 153 -5.29 -14.03 -6.03
N ASP A 154 -5.90 -15.19 -6.15
CA ASP A 154 -5.43 -16.24 -7.06
C ASP A 154 -5.42 -15.76 -8.51
N GLU A 155 -6.49 -15.10 -8.94
CA GLU A 155 -6.58 -14.54 -10.29
C GLU A 155 -5.50 -13.50 -10.55
N MET A 156 -5.32 -12.57 -9.62
CA MET A 156 -4.33 -11.49 -9.78
C MET A 156 -2.90 -12.02 -9.73
N SER A 157 -2.62 -13.02 -8.91
CA SER A 157 -1.29 -13.65 -8.85
C SER A 157 -0.91 -14.35 -10.15
N SER A 158 -1.89 -14.78 -10.95
CA SER A 158 -1.64 -15.38 -12.26
C SER A 158 -1.31 -14.35 -13.36
N ARG A 159 -1.65 -13.09 -13.15
CA ARG A 159 -1.47 -12.04 -14.16
C ARG A 159 -0.08 -11.42 -14.19
N TRP A 160 0.64 -11.48 -13.10
CA TRP A 160 1.94 -10.86 -12.97
C TRP A 160 2.79 -11.60 -11.93
N LYS A 161 4.10 -11.38 -11.98
CA LYS A 161 5.07 -11.94 -11.02
C LYS A 161 4.79 -11.40 -9.62
N THR A 162 3.93 -12.08 -8.87
CA THR A 162 3.35 -11.55 -7.64
C THR A 162 3.33 -12.61 -6.55
N VAL A 163 3.71 -12.20 -5.34
CA VAL A 163 3.48 -12.95 -4.11
C VAL A 163 2.56 -12.10 -3.23
N ILE A 164 1.49 -12.67 -2.74
CA ILE A 164 0.51 -11.97 -1.92
C ILE A 164 0.40 -12.66 -0.58
N CYS A 165 0.68 -11.92 0.49
CA CYS A 165 0.50 -12.35 1.86
C CYS A 165 -0.68 -11.62 2.46
N VAL A 166 -1.62 -12.38 3.01
CA VAL A 166 -2.79 -11.83 3.69
C VAL A 166 -2.65 -12.09 5.17
N GLY A 167 -2.47 -11.02 5.95
CA GLY A 167 -2.38 -11.10 7.41
C GLY A 167 -3.75 -10.91 8.02
N SER A 168 -4.19 -11.88 8.83
CA SER A 168 -5.28 -11.67 9.78
C SER A 168 -4.70 -10.90 10.94
N GLY A 169 -4.84 -9.61 10.98
CA GLY A 169 -4.28 -8.70 11.97
C GLY A 169 -3.63 -9.30 13.23
N CYS A 170 -2.63 -8.64 13.75
CA CYS A 170 -2.04 -9.06 15.03
C CYS A 170 -3.10 -9.03 16.12
N SER A 171 -3.35 -10.16 16.69
CA SER A 171 -4.07 -10.27 17.96
C SER A 171 -3.23 -9.66 19.06
#